data_2cefc277fb7c089545e6fbb685d67940
#
_entry.id   2cefc277fb7c089545e6fbb685d67940
#
_cell.length_a   1.000
_cell.length_b   1.000
_cell.length_c   1.000
_cell.angle_alpha   90.00
_cell.angle_beta   90.00
_cell.angle_gamma   90.00
#
_symmetry.space_group_name_H-M   'P 1'
#
loop_
_entity.id
_entity.type
_entity.pdbx_description
1 polymer ?
#
loop_
_entity_poly.entity_id
_entity_poly.type
_entity_poly.pdbx_seq_one_letter_code
_entity_poly.pdbx_strand_id
1 'polypeptide(L)'
;MTARGLVERLYPSARIRELAAGANKVFRITENDTDTAIIKVYPVASREKRERHALEALSGIANVPTIHNHGIDGDTAWLKMSDGGNWNLSSLPKNLDVVEAAGQALSNVHHAKAEITNLVVGIDSEYVRSHYRSTIERLGRYRRRFGMQQVVLDRALDIDPPLATAPVPSHTRPTPSKFVVNEQGEVILVDWEWATLGPPEWDLTLAVWQFAVNHGEDAAAAFRKGYAAELPESRYRSWVAYHSSMMMLEAAEVREGRLGDLHYLVDDLTEAVMGS
;
A
#
# COMPACT_ATOMS: atom_id res chain seq x y z
N MET A 1 -6.36 -3.18 28.47
CA MET A 1 -7.71 -3.06 27.84
C MET A 1 -7.62 -3.60 26.43
N THR A 2 -8.67 -4.25 25.90
CA THR A 2 -8.69 -4.70 24.50
C THR A 2 -9.01 -3.54 23.57
N ALA A 3 -8.59 -3.61 22.29
CA ALA A 3 -8.95 -2.59 21.30
C ALA A 3 -10.46 -2.42 21.15
N ARG A 4 -11.22 -3.52 21.16
CA ARG A 4 -12.69 -3.50 21.14
C ARG A 4 -13.28 -2.79 22.35
N GLY A 5 -12.80 -3.11 23.57
CA GLY A 5 -13.27 -2.46 24.79
C GLY A 5 -12.97 -0.95 24.83
N LEU A 6 -11.87 -0.51 24.19
CA LEU A 6 -11.62 0.92 23.99
C LEU A 6 -12.69 1.56 23.11
N VAL A 7 -13.02 0.95 21.96
CA VAL A 7 -14.01 1.49 21.02
C VAL A 7 -15.41 1.51 21.66
N GLU A 8 -15.80 0.46 22.41
CA GLU A 8 -17.09 0.39 23.13
C GLU A 8 -17.21 1.51 24.17
N ARG A 9 -16.11 1.85 24.85
CA ARG A 9 -16.11 2.94 25.81
C ARG A 9 -16.15 4.32 25.16
N LEU A 10 -15.48 4.52 24.05
CA LEU A 10 -15.49 5.78 23.32
C LEU A 10 -16.84 6.06 22.63
N TYR A 11 -17.51 5.00 22.19
CA TYR A 11 -18.75 5.07 21.41
C TYR A 11 -19.78 4.07 21.96
N PRO A 12 -20.30 4.30 23.18
CA PRO A 12 -21.13 3.31 23.89
C PRO A 12 -22.50 3.05 23.24
N SER A 13 -22.99 3.98 22.41
CA SER A 13 -24.26 3.86 21.71
C SER A 13 -24.12 3.40 20.26
N ALA A 14 -22.89 3.23 19.75
CA ALA A 14 -22.67 2.83 18.38
C ALA A 14 -22.74 1.31 18.19
N ARG A 15 -23.25 0.87 17.05
CA ARG A 15 -23.07 -0.52 16.61
C ARG A 15 -21.64 -0.68 16.10
N ILE A 16 -20.90 -1.65 16.65
CA ILE A 16 -19.47 -1.86 16.37
C ILE A 16 -19.28 -3.19 15.65
N ARG A 17 -18.66 -3.13 14.46
CA ARG A 17 -18.23 -4.29 13.67
C ARG A 17 -16.71 -4.27 13.49
N GLU A 18 -15.99 -5.29 13.96
CA GLU A 18 -14.59 -5.47 13.66
C GLU A 18 -14.45 -5.85 12.18
N LEU A 19 -13.57 -5.15 11.47
CA LEU A 19 -13.16 -5.44 10.10
C LEU A 19 -11.93 -6.35 10.14
N ALA A 20 -11.44 -6.80 8.98
CA ALA A 20 -10.36 -7.79 8.89
C ALA A 20 -9.13 -7.39 9.75
N ALA A 21 -8.58 -8.36 10.46
CA ALA A 21 -7.46 -8.17 11.36
C ALA A 21 -6.12 -8.07 10.60
N GLY A 22 -5.43 -6.94 10.78
CA GLY A 22 -4.03 -6.76 10.45
C GLY A 22 -3.20 -6.50 11.71
N ALA A 23 -2.07 -5.82 11.56
CA ALA A 23 -1.26 -5.37 12.70
C ALA A 23 -2.03 -4.33 13.55
N ASN A 24 -2.87 -3.52 12.93
CA ASN A 24 -3.81 -2.62 13.60
C ASN A 24 -5.19 -3.26 13.66
N LYS A 25 -5.99 -2.89 14.66
CA LYS A 25 -7.39 -3.29 14.75
C LYS A 25 -8.27 -2.22 14.13
N VAL A 26 -9.16 -2.63 13.24
CA VAL A 26 -10.03 -1.72 12.48
C VAL A 26 -11.48 -2.07 12.78
N PHE A 27 -12.25 -1.07 13.16
CA PHE A 27 -13.66 -1.19 13.47
C PHE A 27 -14.47 -0.22 12.63
N ARG A 28 -15.57 -0.68 12.09
CA ARG A 28 -16.63 0.20 11.61
C ARG A 28 -17.59 0.46 12.76
N ILE A 29 -17.89 1.71 13.01
CA ILE A 29 -18.93 2.12 13.93
C ILE A 29 -20.10 2.71 13.13
N THR A 30 -21.32 2.46 13.61
CA THR A 30 -22.53 3.08 13.06
C THR A 30 -23.23 3.81 14.20
N GLU A 31 -23.30 5.12 14.09
CA GLU A 31 -24.01 6.01 15.00
C GLU A 31 -25.35 6.40 14.34
N ASN A 32 -26.41 6.53 15.11
CA ASN A 32 -27.74 6.94 14.64
C ASN A 32 -28.28 6.15 13.41
N ASP A 33 -27.95 4.86 13.32
CA ASP A 33 -28.34 3.91 12.27
C ASP A 33 -27.83 4.21 10.84
N THR A 34 -27.30 5.38 10.58
CA THR A 34 -26.85 5.81 9.24
C THR A 34 -25.41 6.30 9.19
N ASP A 35 -24.94 6.95 10.24
CA ASP A 35 -23.64 7.61 10.24
C ASP A 35 -22.53 6.57 10.49
N THR A 36 -21.82 6.19 9.44
CA THR A 36 -20.71 5.23 9.52
C THR A 36 -19.37 5.94 9.58
N ALA A 37 -18.47 5.39 10.40
CA ALA A 37 -17.07 5.82 10.46
C ALA A 37 -16.16 4.63 10.75
N ILE A 38 -14.88 4.80 10.43
CA ILE A 38 -13.83 3.83 10.75
C ILE A 38 -13.07 4.29 11.98
N ILE A 39 -12.90 3.38 12.94
CA ILE A 39 -11.96 3.55 14.05
C ILE A 39 -10.80 2.59 13.85
N LYS A 40 -9.60 3.12 13.68
CA LYS A 40 -8.37 2.34 13.63
C LYS A 40 -7.64 2.47 14.97
N VAL A 41 -7.33 1.35 15.58
CA VAL A 41 -6.65 1.26 16.89
C VAL A 41 -5.25 0.71 16.66
N TYR A 42 -4.25 1.43 17.13
CA TYR A 42 -2.84 1.16 16.86
C TYR A 42 -2.15 0.62 18.12
N PRO A 43 -1.48 -0.53 18.04
CA PRO A 43 -0.67 -1.04 19.15
C PRO A 43 0.60 -0.22 19.37
N VAL A 44 0.97 0.61 18.38
CA VAL A 44 2.16 1.47 18.41
C VAL A 44 1.75 2.90 18.00
N ALA A 45 1.83 3.83 18.94
CA ALA A 45 1.37 5.22 18.75
C ALA A 45 2.06 5.95 17.58
N SER A 46 3.32 5.58 17.26
CA SER A 46 4.02 6.18 16.11
C SER A 46 3.36 5.85 14.76
N ARG A 47 2.62 4.74 14.64
CA ARG A 47 1.87 4.41 13.42
C ARG A 47 0.65 5.31 13.26
N GLU A 48 -0.11 5.52 14.35
CA GLU A 48 -1.21 6.50 14.36
C GLU A 48 -0.72 7.87 13.92
N LYS A 49 0.36 8.35 14.57
CA LYS A 49 0.93 9.65 14.28
C LYS A 49 1.30 9.80 12.80
N ARG A 50 1.91 8.78 12.18
CA ARG A 50 2.25 8.81 10.74
C ARG A 50 1.00 8.88 9.87
N GLU A 51 0.04 7.98 10.09
CA GLU A 51 -1.20 7.95 9.30
C GLU A 51 -1.99 9.25 9.45
N ARG A 52 -2.13 9.75 10.67
CA ARG A 52 -2.81 11.01 10.94
C ARG A 52 -2.16 12.19 10.21
N HIS A 53 -0.85 12.37 10.33
CA HIS A 53 -0.15 13.46 9.64
C HIS A 53 -0.25 13.35 8.10
N ALA A 54 -0.19 12.13 7.55
CA ALA A 54 -0.39 11.94 6.12
C ALA A 54 -1.79 12.38 5.68
N LEU A 55 -2.82 11.96 6.41
CA LEU A 55 -4.21 12.34 6.12
C LEU A 55 -4.49 13.84 6.37
N GLU A 56 -3.85 14.45 7.36
CA GLU A 56 -3.90 15.91 7.58
C GLU A 56 -3.29 16.67 6.39
N ALA A 57 -2.12 16.21 5.91
CA ALA A 57 -1.45 16.82 4.75
C ALA A 57 -2.24 16.65 3.44
N LEU A 58 -2.98 15.55 3.31
CA LEU A 58 -3.82 15.23 2.14
C LEU A 58 -5.27 15.71 2.33
N SER A 59 -5.55 16.50 3.35
CA SER A 59 -6.90 17.01 3.62
C SER A 59 -7.46 17.76 2.41
N GLY A 60 -8.71 17.42 2.04
CA GLY A 60 -9.38 17.99 0.86
C GLY A 60 -9.18 17.21 -0.44
N ILE A 61 -8.36 16.16 -0.44
CA ILE A 61 -8.29 15.23 -1.56
C ILE A 61 -9.42 14.22 -1.43
N ALA A 62 -10.30 14.17 -2.42
CA ALA A 62 -11.54 13.37 -2.38
C ALA A 62 -11.30 11.86 -2.21
N ASN A 63 -10.14 11.37 -2.66
CA ASN A 63 -9.82 9.95 -2.69
C ASN A 63 -9.06 9.44 -1.45
N VAL A 64 -9.03 10.22 -0.36
CA VAL A 64 -8.42 9.82 0.91
C VAL A 64 -9.41 9.99 2.06
N PRO A 65 -9.29 9.20 3.16
CA PRO A 65 -10.18 9.36 4.31
C PRO A 65 -10.03 10.73 4.98
N THR A 66 -11.14 11.29 5.42
CA THR A 66 -11.15 12.50 6.24
C THR A 66 -11.06 12.14 7.72
N ILE A 67 -10.18 12.79 8.46
CA ILE A 67 -10.07 12.61 9.91
C ILE A 67 -11.24 13.29 10.60
N HIS A 68 -11.92 12.56 11.50
CA HIS A 68 -12.98 13.10 12.35
C HIS A 68 -12.50 13.35 13.76
N ASN A 69 -11.69 12.43 14.32
CA ASN A 69 -11.17 12.56 15.68
C ASN A 69 -9.97 11.59 15.88
N HIS A 70 -9.18 11.83 16.91
CA HIS A 70 -8.08 10.95 17.28
C HIS A 70 -7.76 11.07 18.77
N GLY A 71 -6.99 10.15 19.31
CA GLY A 71 -6.56 10.25 20.70
C GLY A 71 -5.64 9.12 21.15
N ILE A 72 -5.22 9.21 22.41
CA ILE A 72 -4.42 8.22 23.09
C ILE A 72 -5.14 7.87 24.39
N ASP A 73 -5.24 6.58 24.68
CA ASP A 73 -5.77 6.05 25.93
C ASP A 73 -4.80 5.03 26.52
N GLY A 74 -4.11 5.42 27.59
CA GLY A 74 -2.93 4.72 28.06
C GLY A 74 -1.86 4.69 26.98
N ASP A 75 -1.41 3.48 26.59
CA ASP A 75 -0.41 3.27 25.53
C ASP A 75 -1.06 3.01 24.14
N THR A 76 -2.38 3.09 24.05
CA THR A 76 -3.13 2.75 22.85
C THR A 76 -3.58 4.01 22.12
N ALA A 77 -3.09 4.21 20.89
CA ALA A 77 -3.53 5.30 20.03
C ALA A 77 -4.70 4.86 19.13
N TRP A 78 -5.56 5.80 18.77
CA TRP A 78 -6.69 5.55 17.89
C TRP A 78 -6.98 6.75 16.98
N LEU A 79 -7.56 6.45 15.81
CA LEU A 79 -7.95 7.44 14.81
C LEU A 79 -9.36 7.13 14.30
N LYS A 80 -10.27 8.10 14.36
CA LYS A 80 -11.60 8.06 13.73
C LYS A 80 -11.53 8.79 12.41
N MET A 81 -11.98 8.13 11.35
CA MET A 81 -11.98 8.68 10.01
C MET A 81 -13.25 8.32 9.24
N SER A 82 -13.48 8.98 8.12
CA SER A 82 -14.60 8.67 7.23
C SER A 82 -14.55 7.21 6.77
N ASP A 83 -15.72 6.63 6.54
CA ASP A 83 -15.85 5.27 6.00
C ASP A 83 -15.69 5.31 4.47
N GLY A 84 -14.63 4.70 3.97
CA GLY A 84 -14.32 4.64 2.53
C GLY A 84 -15.17 3.60 1.76
N GLY A 85 -15.96 2.77 2.45
CA GLY A 85 -16.81 1.79 1.80
C GLY A 85 -16.67 0.35 2.32
N ASN A 86 -17.48 -0.53 1.75
CA ASN A 86 -17.65 -1.90 2.24
C ASN A 86 -16.69 -2.91 1.59
N TRP A 87 -16.14 -2.60 0.42
CA TRP A 87 -15.43 -3.56 -0.40
C TRP A 87 -14.05 -3.01 -0.81
N ASN A 88 -13.05 -3.81 -0.72
CA ASN A 88 -11.74 -3.52 -1.33
C ASN A 88 -11.59 -4.22 -2.68
N LEU A 89 -10.76 -3.67 -3.55
CA LEU A 89 -10.61 -4.15 -4.93
C LEU A 89 -9.97 -5.54 -5.02
N SER A 90 -9.27 -6.03 -3.99
CA SER A 90 -8.73 -7.40 -4.02
C SER A 90 -9.82 -8.48 -3.83
N SER A 91 -10.96 -8.11 -3.25
CA SER A 91 -12.07 -9.04 -2.94
C SER A 91 -13.29 -8.89 -3.85
N LEU A 92 -13.34 -7.83 -4.63
CA LEU A 92 -14.41 -7.61 -5.61
C LEU A 92 -14.20 -8.40 -6.89
N PRO A 93 -15.29 -8.83 -7.57
CA PRO A 93 -15.18 -9.23 -8.97
C PRO A 93 -14.57 -8.12 -9.81
N LYS A 94 -13.75 -8.52 -10.79
CA LYS A 94 -13.10 -7.56 -11.69
C LYS A 94 -14.11 -6.63 -12.35
N ASN A 95 -13.94 -5.33 -12.15
CA ASN A 95 -14.67 -4.25 -12.79
C ASN A 95 -13.66 -3.21 -13.28
N LEU A 96 -13.46 -3.12 -14.58
CA LEU A 96 -12.43 -2.28 -15.19
C LEU A 96 -12.68 -0.78 -14.96
N ASP A 97 -13.92 -0.34 -14.90
CA ASP A 97 -14.24 1.07 -14.65
C ASP A 97 -13.83 1.48 -13.24
N VAL A 98 -14.04 0.60 -12.26
CA VAL A 98 -13.62 0.84 -10.87
C VAL A 98 -12.10 0.78 -10.72
N VAL A 99 -11.43 -0.10 -11.47
CA VAL A 99 -9.96 -0.16 -11.52
C VAL A 99 -9.38 1.09 -12.18
N GLU A 100 -10.01 1.62 -13.23
CA GLU A 100 -9.63 2.89 -13.84
C GLU A 100 -9.81 4.05 -12.84
N ALA A 101 -10.91 4.07 -12.10
CA ALA A 101 -11.13 5.05 -11.02
C ALA A 101 -10.08 4.95 -9.90
N ALA A 102 -9.57 3.74 -9.60
CA ALA A 102 -8.47 3.56 -8.65
C ALA A 102 -7.16 4.18 -9.16
N GLY A 103 -6.86 4.05 -10.45
CA GLY A 103 -5.75 4.76 -11.09
C GLY A 103 -5.88 6.27 -10.97
N GLN A 104 -7.07 6.81 -11.24
CA GLN A 104 -7.34 8.25 -11.09
C GLN A 104 -7.19 8.70 -9.62
N ALA A 105 -7.63 7.89 -8.67
CA ALA A 105 -7.48 8.18 -7.24
C ALA A 105 -6.01 8.33 -6.83
N LEU A 106 -5.14 7.43 -7.28
CA LEU A 106 -3.69 7.53 -7.04
C LEU A 106 -3.09 8.75 -7.74
N SER A 107 -3.50 9.03 -8.98
CA SER A 107 -3.07 10.22 -9.74
C SER A 107 -3.41 11.51 -9.00
N ASN A 108 -4.63 11.62 -8.46
CA ASN A 108 -5.07 12.79 -7.69
C ASN A 108 -4.18 13.04 -6.46
N VAL A 109 -3.78 11.97 -5.77
CA VAL A 109 -2.86 12.05 -4.62
C VAL A 109 -1.47 12.54 -5.08
N HIS A 110 -0.92 11.98 -6.15
CA HIS A 110 0.41 12.36 -6.63
C HIS A 110 0.48 13.79 -7.18
N HIS A 111 -0.65 14.33 -7.66
CA HIS A 111 -0.75 15.73 -8.08
C HIS A 111 -1.12 16.69 -6.95
N ALA A 112 -1.41 16.17 -5.76
CA ALA A 112 -1.68 17.02 -4.60
C ALA A 112 -0.44 17.82 -4.21
N LYS A 113 -0.60 19.11 -3.97
CA LYS A 113 0.45 19.99 -3.42
C LYS A 113 0.53 19.81 -1.90
N ALA A 114 0.74 18.58 -1.45
CA ALA A 114 0.78 18.23 -0.04
C ALA A 114 2.23 18.02 0.41
N GLU A 115 2.61 18.64 1.49
CA GLU A 115 3.90 18.42 2.15
C GLU A 115 3.73 17.36 3.22
N ILE A 116 3.98 16.10 2.89
CA ILE A 116 4.08 15.03 3.89
C ILE A 116 5.46 15.15 4.55
N THR A 117 5.57 16.02 5.54
CA THR A 117 6.81 16.26 6.26
C THR A 117 6.95 15.36 7.49
N ASN A 118 8.17 14.91 7.77
CA ASN A 118 8.65 14.41 9.07
C ASN A 118 8.25 13.02 9.53
N LEU A 119 7.75 12.11 8.69
CA LEU A 119 7.20 10.86 9.22
C LEU A 119 7.98 9.62 8.88
N VAL A 120 8.51 9.54 7.67
CA VAL A 120 9.34 8.46 7.17
C VAL A 120 10.45 9.10 6.33
N VAL A 121 11.61 8.47 6.26
CA VAL A 121 12.68 8.91 5.35
C VAL A 121 12.10 8.94 3.94
N GLY A 122 12.29 10.04 3.23
CA GLY A 122 11.86 10.18 1.84
C GLY A 122 12.53 9.14 0.96
N ILE A 123 11.80 8.70 -0.07
CA ILE A 123 12.32 7.72 -1.03
C ILE A 123 13.01 8.49 -2.15
N ASP A 124 14.32 8.61 -2.07
CA ASP A 124 15.16 9.17 -3.12
C ASP A 124 15.98 8.08 -3.86
N SER A 125 16.76 8.48 -4.85
CA SER A 125 17.57 7.56 -5.64
C SER A 125 18.65 6.84 -4.83
N GLU A 126 19.20 7.46 -3.79
CA GLU A 126 20.20 6.85 -2.92
C GLU A 126 19.56 5.79 -2.02
N TYR A 127 18.41 6.12 -1.43
CA TYR A 127 17.60 5.15 -0.68
C TYR A 127 17.25 3.94 -1.54
N VAL A 128 16.69 4.16 -2.74
CA VAL A 128 16.30 3.07 -3.64
C VAL A 128 17.50 2.18 -3.97
N ARG A 129 18.63 2.77 -4.33
CA ARG A 129 19.85 2.03 -4.70
C ARG A 129 20.38 1.19 -3.52
N SER A 130 20.56 1.80 -2.37
CA SER A 130 21.12 1.13 -1.20
C SER A 130 20.18 0.03 -0.69
N HIS A 131 18.87 0.32 -0.64
CA HIS A 131 17.87 -0.61 -0.19
C HIS A 131 17.73 -1.80 -1.16
N TYR A 132 17.72 -1.56 -2.48
CA TYR A 132 17.64 -2.64 -3.47
C TYR A 132 18.83 -3.60 -3.36
N ARG A 133 20.06 -3.09 -3.36
CA ARG A 133 21.26 -3.94 -3.22
C ARG A 133 21.25 -4.75 -1.94
N SER A 134 20.98 -4.11 -0.81
CA SER A 134 20.87 -4.78 0.48
C SER A 134 19.77 -5.86 0.47
N THR A 135 18.65 -5.61 -0.20
CA THR A 135 17.56 -6.57 -0.34
C THR A 135 18.00 -7.80 -1.13
N ILE A 136 18.63 -7.63 -2.30
CA ILE A 136 19.12 -8.75 -3.13
C ILE A 136 20.19 -9.56 -2.40
N GLU A 137 21.15 -8.91 -1.75
CA GLU A 137 22.18 -9.59 -0.94
C GLU A 137 21.56 -10.45 0.19
N ARG A 138 20.57 -9.90 0.88
CA ARG A 138 19.84 -10.60 1.96
C ARG A 138 19.01 -11.77 1.43
N LEU A 139 18.37 -11.62 0.26
CA LEU A 139 17.64 -12.69 -0.41
C LEU A 139 18.52 -13.89 -0.75
N GLY A 140 19.81 -13.69 -0.98
CA GLY A 140 20.77 -14.76 -1.18
C GLY A 140 20.74 -15.84 -0.08
N ARG A 141 20.47 -15.44 1.17
CA ARG A 141 20.35 -16.36 2.32
C ARG A 141 19.11 -17.26 2.22
N TYR A 142 18.06 -16.77 1.57
CA TYR A 142 16.78 -17.45 1.42
C TYR A 142 16.59 -18.11 0.06
N ARG A 143 17.59 -18.01 -0.84
CA ARG A 143 17.53 -18.48 -2.23
C ARG A 143 16.97 -19.89 -2.37
N ARG A 144 17.49 -20.84 -1.57
CA ARG A 144 17.05 -22.25 -1.60
C ARG A 144 15.60 -22.42 -1.16
N ARG A 145 15.13 -21.58 -0.22
CA ARG A 145 13.76 -21.62 0.27
C ARG A 145 12.75 -21.19 -0.80
N PHE A 146 13.16 -20.28 -1.68
CA PHE A 146 12.37 -19.85 -2.83
C PHE A 146 12.57 -20.70 -4.09
N GLY A 147 13.46 -21.68 -4.08
CA GLY A 147 13.81 -22.45 -5.29
C GLY A 147 14.50 -21.59 -6.38
N MET A 148 14.98 -20.40 -6.04
CA MET A 148 15.53 -19.43 -6.99
C MET A 148 16.94 -19.81 -7.42
N GLN A 149 17.24 -19.65 -8.71
CA GLN A 149 18.58 -19.89 -9.26
C GLN A 149 19.53 -18.74 -8.91
N GLN A 150 20.82 -19.06 -8.71
CA GLN A 150 21.83 -18.03 -8.38
C GLN A 150 21.94 -16.97 -9.46
N VAL A 151 21.85 -17.35 -10.72
CA VAL A 151 21.94 -16.43 -11.87
C VAL A 151 20.90 -15.31 -11.81
N VAL A 152 19.71 -15.56 -11.23
CA VAL A 152 18.68 -14.53 -11.07
C VAL A 152 19.15 -13.43 -10.10
N LEU A 153 19.77 -13.82 -8.98
CA LEU A 153 20.33 -12.86 -8.02
C LEU A 153 21.53 -12.10 -8.60
N ASP A 154 22.41 -12.81 -9.33
CA ASP A 154 23.57 -12.19 -9.96
C ASP A 154 23.10 -11.14 -11.00
N ARG A 155 22.10 -11.47 -11.82
CA ARG A 155 21.48 -10.54 -12.76
C ARG A 155 20.76 -9.39 -12.07
N ALA A 156 20.08 -9.64 -10.96
CA ALA A 156 19.43 -8.60 -10.18
C ALA A 156 20.46 -7.58 -9.63
N LEU A 157 21.64 -8.01 -9.26
CA LEU A 157 22.73 -7.11 -8.83
C LEU A 157 23.36 -6.30 -9.99
N ASP A 158 23.29 -6.84 -11.21
CA ASP A 158 23.80 -6.17 -12.43
C ASP A 158 22.84 -5.12 -12.99
N ILE A 159 21.57 -5.15 -12.62
CA ILE A 159 20.57 -4.16 -13.05
C ILE A 159 20.79 -2.87 -12.26
N ASP A 160 20.78 -1.76 -12.99
CA ASP A 160 20.72 -0.44 -12.35
C ASP A 160 19.40 -0.30 -11.60
N PRO A 161 19.45 0.03 -10.29
CA PRO A 161 18.24 0.32 -9.53
C PRO A 161 17.42 1.42 -10.19
N PRO A 162 16.10 1.38 -10.09
CA PRO A 162 15.27 2.41 -10.68
C PRO A 162 15.64 3.79 -10.13
N LEU A 163 15.70 4.78 -11.01
CA LEU A 163 15.97 6.17 -10.62
C LEU A 163 14.68 6.82 -10.12
N ALA A 164 14.77 7.42 -8.94
CA ALA A 164 13.69 8.23 -8.42
C ALA A 164 13.58 9.55 -9.19
N THR A 165 12.35 9.92 -9.54
CA THR A 165 12.02 11.24 -10.10
C THR A 165 11.70 12.24 -8.99
N ALA A 166 11.18 13.42 -9.36
CA ALA A 166 10.74 14.41 -8.38
C ALA A 166 9.72 13.81 -7.39
N PRO A 167 9.92 14.00 -6.07
CA PRO A 167 9.08 13.36 -5.08
C PRO A 167 7.67 13.96 -5.06
N VAL A 168 6.70 13.07 -4.87
CA VAL A 168 5.27 13.38 -4.67
C VAL A 168 4.79 12.73 -3.38
N PRO A 169 3.60 13.10 -2.86
CA PRO A 169 2.97 12.34 -1.80
C PRO A 169 2.77 10.88 -2.23
N SER A 170 3.46 9.95 -1.61
CA SER A 170 3.40 8.52 -1.93
C SER A 170 2.78 7.72 -0.81
N HIS A 171 1.88 6.81 -1.17
CA HIS A 171 1.26 5.87 -0.26
C HIS A 171 2.24 4.76 0.16
N THR A 172 3.18 4.43 -0.70
CA THR A 172 4.22 3.38 -0.63
C THR A 172 3.74 1.93 -0.73
N ARG A 173 2.47 1.64 -0.48
CA ARG A 173 1.88 0.29 -0.57
C ARG A 173 0.48 0.27 -1.22
N PRO A 174 0.25 0.88 -2.40
CA PRO A 174 -1.06 0.98 -3.03
C PRO A 174 -1.47 -0.33 -3.74
N THR A 175 -1.61 -1.41 -2.98
CA THR A 175 -2.09 -2.70 -3.50
C THR A 175 -3.62 -2.68 -3.66
N PRO A 176 -4.24 -3.58 -4.46
CA PRO A 176 -5.70 -3.61 -4.65
C PRO A 176 -6.51 -3.65 -3.35
N SER A 177 -5.96 -4.24 -2.28
CA SER A 177 -6.60 -4.28 -0.95
C SER A 177 -6.67 -2.92 -0.25
N LYS A 178 -5.95 -1.90 -0.72
CA LYS A 178 -5.93 -0.55 -0.15
C LYS A 178 -6.87 0.41 -0.87
N PHE A 179 -7.44 0.01 -2.00
CA PHE A 179 -8.50 0.74 -2.68
C PHE A 179 -9.84 0.17 -2.23
N VAL A 180 -10.61 0.96 -1.50
CA VAL A 180 -11.97 0.60 -1.07
C VAL A 180 -13.00 1.37 -1.89
N VAL A 181 -14.17 0.77 -2.07
CA VAL A 181 -15.24 1.34 -2.88
C VAL A 181 -16.48 1.51 -2.02
N ASN A 182 -17.05 2.69 -2.05
CA ASN A 182 -18.32 2.97 -1.41
C ASN A 182 -19.52 2.58 -2.29
N GLU A 183 -20.73 2.74 -1.75
CA GLU A 183 -21.98 2.41 -2.45
C GLU A 183 -22.25 3.30 -3.67
N GLN A 184 -21.62 4.47 -3.73
CA GLN A 184 -21.69 5.40 -4.84
C GLN A 184 -20.70 5.08 -5.96
N GLY A 185 -19.82 4.08 -5.77
CA GLY A 185 -18.78 3.68 -6.70
C GLY A 185 -17.51 4.55 -6.62
N GLU A 186 -17.41 5.41 -5.61
CA GLU A 186 -16.20 6.20 -5.39
C GLU A 186 -15.10 5.36 -4.78
N VAL A 187 -13.87 5.55 -5.26
CA VAL A 187 -12.69 4.83 -4.79
C VAL A 187 -11.91 5.68 -3.81
N ILE A 188 -11.66 5.12 -2.63
CA ILE A 188 -10.90 5.73 -1.55
C ILE A 188 -9.64 4.89 -1.28
N LEU A 189 -8.47 5.53 -1.26
CA LEU A 189 -7.20 4.92 -0.92
C LEU A 189 -6.98 5.02 0.60
N VAL A 190 -6.85 3.87 1.26
CA VAL A 190 -6.79 3.76 2.74
C VAL A 190 -5.47 3.18 3.23
N ASP A 191 -5.20 3.30 4.54
CA ASP A 191 -4.02 2.72 5.22
C ASP A 191 -2.70 3.48 4.95
N TRP A 192 -2.68 4.74 5.32
CA TRP A 192 -1.61 5.71 5.07
C TRP A 192 -0.44 5.68 6.06
N GLU A 193 -0.33 4.66 6.91
CA GLU A 193 0.68 4.61 7.98
C GLU A 193 2.14 4.56 7.49
N TRP A 194 2.36 4.30 6.20
CA TRP A 194 3.68 4.26 5.56
C TRP A 194 3.90 5.39 4.55
N ALA A 195 2.96 6.33 4.45
CA ALA A 195 3.08 7.43 3.51
C ALA A 195 4.33 8.27 3.73
N THR A 196 4.92 8.73 2.63
CA THR A 196 6.10 9.61 2.60
C THR A 196 6.13 10.42 1.31
N LEU A 197 7.19 11.21 1.13
CA LEU A 197 7.53 11.76 -0.18
C LEU A 197 8.39 10.74 -0.94
N GLY A 198 8.01 10.40 -2.16
CA GLY A 198 8.72 9.45 -3.00
C GLY A 198 8.43 9.62 -4.48
N PRO A 199 9.14 8.90 -5.34
CA PRO A 199 8.89 8.95 -6.77
C PRO A 199 7.53 8.36 -7.10
N PRO A 200 6.71 8.97 -7.97
CA PRO A 200 5.40 8.47 -8.36
C PRO A 200 5.46 7.06 -8.97
N GLU A 201 6.57 6.71 -9.60
CA GLU A 201 6.79 5.39 -10.19
C GLU A 201 6.80 4.26 -9.15
N TRP A 202 7.19 4.54 -7.91
CA TRP A 202 7.12 3.57 -6.83
C TRP A 202 5.69 3.04 -6.65
N ASP A 203 4.76 3.95 -6.44
CA ASP A 203 3.36 3.59 -6.21
C ASP A 203 2.69 3.09 -7.49
N LEU A 204 2.91 3.77 -8.62
CA LEU A 204 2.33 3.41 -9.90
C LEU A 204 2.70 1.98 -10.30
N THR A 205 4.00 1.65 -10.24
CA THR A 205 4.46 0.32 -10.64
C THR A 205 3.94 -0.76 -9.70
N LEU A 206 3.99 -0.52 -8.38
CA LEU A 206 3.48 -1.47 -7.41
C LEU A 206 1.99 -1.74 -7.62
N ALA A 207 1.18 -0.69 -7.83
CA ALA A 207 -0.25 -0.83 -8.08
C ALA A 207 -0.52 -1.59 -9.39
N VAL A 208 0.06 -1.14 -10.50
CA VAL A 208 -0.11 -1.77 -11.82
C VAL A 208 0.25 -3.25 -11.78
N TRP A 209 1.42 -3.58 -11.23
CA TRP A 209 1.86 -4.97 -11.08
C TRP A 209 0.91 -5.79 -10.22
N GLN A 210 0.49 -5.28 -9.07
CA GLN A 210 -0.41 -5.99 -8.18
C GLN A 210 -1.84 -6.12 -8.76
N PHE A 211 -2.29 -5.18 -9.60
CA PHE A 211 -3.53 -5.34 -10.34
C PHE A 211 -3.40 -6.42 -11.43
N ALA A 212 -2.26 -6.51 -12.12
CA ALA A 212 -2.00 -7.60 -13.07
C ALA A 212 -2.05 -8.97 -12.37
N VAL A 213 -1.34 -9.13 -11.26
CA VAL A 213 -1.31 -10.38 -10.48
C VAL A 213 -2.69 -10.79 -9.96
N ASN A 214 -3.49 -9.85 -9.47
CA ASN A 214 -4.77 -10.15 -8.83
C ASN A 214 -5.93 -10.27 -9.81
N HIS A 215 -5.92 -9.53 -10.92
CA HIS A 215 -7.07 -9.36 -11.81
C HIS A 215 -6.74 -9.49 -13.31
N GLY A 216 -5.46 -9.69 -13.66
CA GLY A 216 -4.99 -9.83 -15.05
C GLY A 216 -4.57 -8.52 -15.71
N GLU A 217 -3.96 -8.64 -16.90
CA GLU A 217 -3.33 -7.52 -17.62
C GLU A 217 -4.32 -6.42 -18.04
N ASP A 218 -5.57 -6.77 -18.31
CA ASP A 218 -6.61 -5.78 -18.63
C ASP A 218 -6.92 -4.86 -17.44
N ALA A 219 -6.85 -5.37 -16.21
CA ALA A 219 -6.97 -4.56 -15.01
C ALA A 219 -5.75 -3.63 -14.83
N ALA A 220 -4.54 -4.14 -15.08
CA ALA A 220 -3.34 -3.31 -15.08
C ALA A 220 -3.42 -2.17 -16.13
N ALA A 221 -3.92 -2.50 -17.32
CA ALA A 221 -4.13 -1.51 -18.39
C ALA A 221 -5.19 -0.47 -18.01
N ALA A 222 -6.31 -0.88 -17.39
CA ALA A 222 -7.34 0.04 -16.90
C ALA A 222 -6.79 0.97 -15.81
N PHE A 223 -5.99 0.44 -14.87
CA PHE A 223 -5.34 1.26 -13.84
C PHE A 223 -4.40 2.30 -14.45
N ARG A 224 -3.53 1.91 -15.40
CA ARG A 224 -2.63 2.83 -16.11
C ARG A 224 -3.42 3.93 -16.84
N LYS A 225 -4.51 3.56 -17.49
CA LYS A 225 -5.40 4.51 -18.18
C LYS A 225 -5.95 5.56 -17.21
N GLY A 226 -6.45 5.13 -16.05
CA GLY A 226 -6.97 6.03 -15.03
C GLY A 226 -5.90 6.93 -14.41
N TYR A 227 -4.70 6.40 -14.22
CA TYR A 227 -3.57 7.19 -13.71
C TYR A 227 -3.07 8.23 -14.72
N ALA A 228 -3.31 8.01 -16.02
CA ALA A 228 -3.00 8.93 -17.12
C ALA A 228 -1.51 9.27 -17.27
N ALA A 229 -0.60 8.35 -16.95
CA ALA A 229 0.82 8.49 -17.21
C ALA A 229 1.41 7.23 -17.83
N GLU A 230 2.34 7.44 -18.76
CA GLU A 230 3.11 6.36 -19.36
C GLU A 230 4.35 6.07 -18.53
N LEU A 231 4.63 4.79 -18.34
CA LEU A 231 5.86 4.31 -17.74
C LEU A 231 6.59 3.43 -18.78
N PRO A 232 7.79 3.84 -19.24
CA PRO A 232 8.56 3.03 -20.17
C PRO A 232 8.79 1.62 -19.63
N GLU A 233 8.70 0.62 -20.50
CA GLU A 233 8.77 -0.80 -20.12
C GLU A 233 10.03 -1.15 -19.32
N SER A 234 11.19 -0.60 -19.72
CA SER A 234 12.46 -0.82 -19.00
C SER A 234 12.41 -0.28 -17.56
N ARG A 235 11.78 0.87 -17.34
CA ARG A 235 11.57 1.42 -15.99
C ARG A 235 10.58 0.59 -15.20
N TYR A 236 9.48 0.17 -15.82
CA TYR A 236 8.49 -0.70 -15.20
C TYR A 236 9.14 -1.97 -14.67
N ARG A 237 9.93 -2.67 -15.50
CA ARG A 237 10.66 -3.88 -15.11
C ARG A 237 11.63 -3.65 -13.95
N SER A 238 12.41 -2.58 -13.98
CA SER A 238 13.33 -2.25 -12.87
C SER A 238 12.58 -2.07 -11.55
N TRP A 239 11.42 -1.44 -11.57
CA TRP A 239 10.58 -1.28 -10.39
C TRP A 239 9.91 -2.60 -9.96
N VAL A 240 9.47 -3.45 -10.90
CA VAL A 240 8.95 -4.79 -10.58
C VAL A 240 10.03 -5.62 -9.90
N ALA A 241 11.28 -5.61 -10.41
CA ALA A 241 12.40 -6.30 -9.77
C ALA A 241 12.64 -5.79 -8.34
N TYR A 242 12.53 -4.48 -8.13
CA TYR A 242 12.62 -3.88 -6.79
C TYR A 242 11.51 -4.37 -5.86
N HIS A 243 10.25 -4.24 -6.27
CA HIS A 243 9.09 -4.57 -5.42
C HIS A 243 8.98 -6.06 -5.14
N SER A 244 9.19 -6.91 -6.15
CA SER A 244 9.15 -8.37 -5.97
C SER A 244 10.25 -8.83 -5.00
N SER A 245 11.47 -8.32 -5.14
CA SER A 245 12.57 -8.65 -4.23
C SER A 245 12.29 -8.19 -2.79
N MET A 246 11.73 -7.01 -2.60
CA MET A 246 11.36 -6.48 -1.29
C MET A 246 10.26 -7.32 -0.63
N MET A 247 9.22 -7.67 -1.38
CA MET A 247 8.13 -8.52 -0.88
C MET A 247 8.60 -9.94 -0.55
N MET A 248 9.49 -10.51 -1.36
CA MET A 248 10.13 -11.80 -1.06
C MET A 248 10.90 -11.75 0.26
N LEU A 249 11.71 -10.71 0.47
CA LEU A 249 12.49 -10.57 1.69
C LEU A 249 11.58 -10.39 2.91
N GLU A 250 10.55 -9.55 2.82
CA GLU A 250 9.55 -9.37 3.88
C GLU A 250 8.86 -10.71 4.21
N ALA A 251 8.46 -11.47 3.20
CA ALA A 251 7.87 -12.79 3.38
C ALA A 251 8.83 -13.81 4.04
N ALA A 252 10.11 -13.76 3.68
CA ALA A 252 11.13 -14.65 4.23
C ALA A 252 11.42 -14.36 5.72
N GLU A 253 11.42 -13.09 6.11
CA GLU A 253 11.82 -12.65 7.45
C GLU A 253 10.66 -12.58 8.44
N VAL A 254 9.45 -12.24 7.98
CA VAL A 254 8.29 -12.00 8.86
C VAL A 254 7.32 -13.20 8.89
N ARG A 255 7.26 -13.98 7.82
CA ARG A 255 6.29 -15.07 7.67
C ARG A 255 7.00 -16.42 7.71
N GLU A 256 7.32 -16.92 8.89
CA GLU A 256 7.70 -18.32 9.03
C GLU A 256 6.56 -19.24 8.53
N GLY A 257 6.74 -19.89 7.39
CA GLY A 257 5.98 -21.09 7.01
C GLY A 257 5.00 -21.02 5.84
N ARG A 258 4.68 -19.87 5.23
CA ARG A 258 3.72 -19.80 4.10
C ARG A 258 4.34 -19.14 2.86
N LEU A 259 5.21 -19.88 2.16
CA LEU A 259 5.76 -19.41 0.87
C LEU A 259 4.99 -19.98 -0.35
N GLY A 260 4.07 -20.94 -0.15
CA GLY A 260 3.40 -21.61 -1.25
C GLY A 260 2.65 -20.70 -2.22
N ASP A 261 2.10 -19.59 -1.71
CA ASP A 261 1.31 -18.64 -2.52
C ASP A 261 2.18 -17.51 -3.12
N LEU A 262 3.52 -17.57 -2.97
CA LEU A 262 4.43 -16.48 -3.34
C LEU A 262 5.39 -16.87 -4.47
N HIS A 263 5.16 -17.99 -5.15
CA HIS A 263 5.99 -18.41 -6.31
C HIS A 263 6.00 -17.36 -7.41
N TYR A 264 4.88 -16.66 -7.64
CA TYR A 264 4.79 -15.57 -8.61
C TYR A 264 5.85 -14.49 -8.39
N LEU A 265 6.27 -14.24 -7.15
CA LEU A 265 7.32 -13.24 -6.87
C LEU A 265 8.68 -13.65 -7.45
N VAL A 266 8.97 -14.96 -7.46
CA VAL A 266 10.20 -15.49 -8.07
C VAL A 266 10.12 -15.40 -9.59
N ASP A 267 8.96 -15.75 -10.16
CA ASP A 267 8.73 -15.70 -11.59
C ASP A 267 8.80 -14.25 -12.08
N ASP A 268 8.14 -13.33 -11.40
CA ASP A 268 8.15 -11.89 -11.74
C ASP A 268 9.54 -11.27 -11.60
N LEU A 269 10.29 -11.60 -10.52
CA LEU A 269 11.68 -11.18 -10.40
C LEU A 269 12.53 -11.75 -11.54
N THR A 270 12.36 -13.03 -11.86
CA THR A 270 13.11 -13.69 -12.93
C THR A 270 12.81 -13.05 -14.29
N GLU A 271 11.54 -12.83 -14.61
CA GLU A 271 11.14 -12.16 -15.84
C GLU A 271 11.70 -10.72 -15.90
N ALA A 272 11.59 -9.96 -14.81
CA ALA A 272 12.07 -8.59 -14.75
C ALA A 272 13.60 -8.47 -15.00
N VAL A 273 14.39 -9.45 -14.54
CA VAL A 273 15.87 -9.40 -14.65
C VAL A 273 16.44 -10.19 -15.83
N MET A 274 15.70 -11.17 -16.36
CA MET A 274 16.15 -12.06 -17.46
C MET A 274 15.43 -11.78 -18.77
N GLY A 275 14.27 -11.17 -18.72
CA GLY A 275 13.39 -10.90 -19.88
C GLY A 275 13.83 -9.66 -20.65
N SER A 276 15.03 -9.67 -21.21
CA SER A 276 15.55 -8.64 -22.12
C SER A 276 15.67 -9.17 -23.55
#